data_536c6eb5ae63df4336f36b7403d86d6a
#
_entry.id   536c6eb5ae63df4336f36b7403d86d6a
#
_cell.length_a   1.000
_cell.length_b   1.000
_cell.length_c   1.000
_cell.angle_alpha   90.00
_cell.angle_beta   90.00
_cell.angle_gamma   90.00
#
_symmetry.space_group_name_H-M   'P 1'
#
loop_
_entity.id
_entity.type
_entity.pdbx_description
1 polymer ?
#
loop_
_entity_poly.entity_id
_entity_poly.type
_entity_poly.pdbx_seq_one_letter_code
_entity_poly.pdbx_strand_id
1 'polypeptide(L)'
;MIKNFVLSTFVVLLTALCPFGALASQPQNKICLAYCTYYGDKLPDPNIVTHINYAFAELYVVDSVYKTFKLQGNESRFRQVMALKKKNPNLKICLAFTHTVSNSDNRQGGGFSKMSASPEMRKQFAADCLAFCKKWNLDGIDIDWEFPGLSWSGHASDPKTDTKNYTLLMKDLREALGNDYILSFAGYVMDMQSTDSGKKFVDIQAVVPYVDYINIMTYDMDAAPHFQSAIISSTSYYDCMSAIRSYAKLGVPFEKMLLGIPFYLRHSHDGLTTVVDYKQIVKLKSNPNFEFDLWDEEARTPYAKYKDKFYGSYDNPRSIAVKGEWIHSLGLGGLLYWENSEDDADMTLAKACWEAITKNYDE
;
A
#
# COMPACT_ATOMS: atom_id res chain seq x y z
N MET A 1 -10.93 39.34 -58.65
CA MET A 1 -11.99 38.85 -57.77
C MET A 1 -11.85 37.32 -57.66
N ILE A 2 -11.14 36.83 -56.67
CA ILE A 2 -11.02 35.40 -56.39
C ILE A 2 -11.38 35.24 -54.93
N LYS A 3 -12.47 34.52 -54.67
CA LYS A 3 -12.99 34.26 -53.34
C LYS A 3 -12.20 33.11 -52.68
N ASN A 4 -11.68 33.36 -51.51
CA ASN A 4 -11.07 32.36 -50.65
C ASN A 4 -12.16 31.48 -50.04
N PHE A 5 -12.09 30.16 -50.30
CA PHE A 5 -12.84 29.13 -49.61
C PHE A 5 -11.93 28.58 -48.49
N VAL A 6 -12.33 28.84 -47.24
CA VAL A 6 -11.74 28.22 -46.05
C VAL A 6 -12.45 26.89 -45.84
N LEU A 7 -11.70 25.81 -46.04
CA LEU A 7 -12.20 24.45 -45.80
C LEU A 7 -11.95 24.12 -44.30
N SER A 8 -13.03 24.14 -43.54
CA SER A 8 -13.01 23.74 -42.12
C SER A 8 -13.12 22.23 -42.03
N THR A 9 -12.03 21.57 -41.68
CA THR A 9 -11.98 20.12 -41.50
C THR A 9 -12.52 19.79 -40.09
N PHE A 10 -13.75 19.31 -40.05
CA PHE A 10 -14.32 18.68 -38.83
C PHE A 10 -13.68 17.31 -38.65
N VAL A 11 -12.85 17.15 -37.62
CA VAL A 11 -12.43 15.85 -37.14
C VAL A 11 -13.55 15.28 -36.31
N VAL A 12 -14.28 14.33 -36.85
CA VAL A 12 -15.27 13.52 -36.10
C VAL A 12 -14.50 12.46 -35.32
N LEU A 13 -14.35 12.66 -34.02
CA LEU A 13 -13.92 11.59 -33.13
C LEU A 13 -15.09 10.61 -32.98
N LEU A 14 -14.97 9.43 -33.60
CA LEU A 14 -15.82 8.28 -33.33
C LEU A 14 -15.45 7.75 -31.92
N THR A 15 -16.19 8.13 -30.91
CA THR A 15 -16.22 7.42 -29.62
C THR A 15 -17.02 6.14 -29.81
N ALA A 16 -16.31 5.01 -29.84
CA ALA A 16 -16.94 3.71 -29.73
C ALA A 16 -17.59 3.59 -28.36
N LEU A 17 -18.88 3.82 -28.28
CA LEU A 17 -19.73 3.50 -27.13
C LEU A 17 -19.85 1.98 -27.04
N CYS A 18 -19.05 1.35 -26.17
CA CYS A 18 -19.40 0.05 -25.62
C CYS A 18 -20.60 0.25 -24.69
N PRO A 19 -21.69 -0.49 -24.86
CA PRO A 19 -22.80 -0.46 -23.93
C PRO A 19 -22.41 -1.31 -22.69
N PHE A 20 -21.65 -0.75 -21.77
CA PHE A 20 -21.64 -1.25 -20.43
C PHE A 20 -22.95 -0.79 -19.77
N GLY A 21 -23.92 -1.71 -19.70
CA GLY A 21 -25.06 -1.53 -18.84
C GLY A 21 -24.58 -1.24 -17.42
N ALA A 22 -24.81 -0.03 -16.96
CA ALA A 22 -24.60 0.34 -15.58
C ALA A 22 -25.57 -0.49 -14.72
N LEU A 23 -25.13 -1.63 -14.21
CA LEU A 23 -25.64 -2.16 -12.99
C LEU A 23 -25.29 -1.12 -11.92
N ALA A 24 -26.30 -0.42 -11.41
CA ALA A 24 -26.18 0.41 -10.23
C ALA A 24 -25.67 -0.49 -9.10
N SER A 25 -24.36 -0.53 -8.91
CA SER A 25 -23.75 -1.21 -7.77
C SER A 25 -24.19 -0.45 -6.54
N GLN A 26 -24.77 -1.17 -5.55
CA GLN A 26 -24.92 -0.67 -4.19
C GLN A 26 -23.61 0.01 -3.78
N PRO A 27 -23.65 1.13 -3.03
CA PRO A 27 -22.44 1.79 -2.60
C PRO A 27 -21.60 0.78 -1.81
N GLN A 28 -20.57 0.24 -2.43
CA GLN A 28 -19.63 -0.62 -1.75
C GLN A 28 -18.94 0.24 -0.70
N ASN A 29 -19.05 -0.14 0.57
CA ASN A 29 -18.31 0.49 1.63
C ASN A 29 -16.83 0.41 1.31
N LYS A 30 -16.23 1.55 0.96
CA LYS A 30 -14.81 1.66 0.65
C LYS A 30 -13.98 1.23 1.86
N ILE A 31 -12.82 0.65 1.60
CA ILE A 31 -11.86 0.26 2.64
C ILE A 31 -11.02 1.47 3.05
N CYS A 32 -10.97 1.76 4.35
CA CYS A 32 -9.97 2.61 4.99
C CYS A 32 -9.09 1.72 5.86
N LEU A 33 -7.89 1.44 5.39
CA LEU A 33 -6.97 0.49 6.03
C LEU A 33 -5.79 1.22 6.69
N ALA A 34 -5.62 1.00 7.98
CA ALA A 34 -4.48 1.50 8.75
C ALA A 34 -3.39 0.43 8.90
N TYR A 35 -2.15 0.71 8.52
CA TYR A 35 -1.04 -0.06 9.06
C TYR A 35 -0.74 0.42 10.48
N CYS A 36 -0.66 -0.53 11.40
CA CYS A 36 -0.37 -0.28 12.81
C CYS A 36 0.86 -1.08 13.22
N THR A 37 1.98 -0.40 13.35
CA THR A 37 3.28 -1.03 13.61
C THR A 37 3.45 -1.47 15.05
N TYR A 38 4.27 -2.50 15.24
CA TYR A 38 4.60 -3.04 16.56
C TYR A 38 5.38 -2.04 17.44
N TYR A 39 6.13 -1.12 16.81
CA TYR A 39 6.93 -0.08 17.46
C TYR A 39 6.17 1.25 17.59
N GLY A 40 5.01 1.37 16.97
CA GLY A 40 4.21 2.60 17.02
C GLY A 40 3.70 2.93 18.43
N ASP A 41 3.53 4.21 18.69
CA ASP A 41 3.11 4.75 20.00
C ASP A 41 1.59 5.01 20.10
N LYS A 42 0.86 4.96 18.95
CA LYS A 42 -0.58 5.23 18.89
C LYS A 42 -1.36 4.03 18.34
N LEU A 43 -2.60 3.90 18.80
CA LEU A 43 -3.57 2.98 18.22
C LEU A 43 -4.44 3.72 17.21
N PRO A 44 -4.84 3.08 16.09
CA PRO A 44 -5.88 3.62 15.22
C PRO A 44 -7.20 3.82 15.98
N ASP A 45 -7.95 4.87 15.63
CA ASP A 45 -9.32 4.99 16.12
C ASP A 45 -10.22 4.02 15.34
N PRO A 46 -10.83 3.02 16.01
CA PRO A 46 -11.64 2.01 15.35
C PRO A 46 -12.92 2.56 14.69
N ASN A 47 -13.27 3.83 14.92
CA ASN A 47 -14.46 4.46 14.33
C ASN A 47 -14.19 5.14 12.99
N ILE A 48 -12.92 5.38 12.66
CA ILE A 48 -12.49 6.04 11.42
C ILE A 48 -11.57 5.16 10.57
N VAL A 49 -11.61 3.85 10.79
CA VAL A 49 -10.98 2.83 9.95
C VAL A 49 -11.93 1.64 9.78
N THR A 50 -11.86 0.97 8.67
CA THR A 50 -12.57 -0.29 8.43
C THR A 50 -11.67 -1.50 8.69
N HIS A 51 -10.38 -1.34 8.41
CA HIS A 51 -9.37 -2.41 8.48
C HIS A 51 -8.11 -1.93 9.19
N ILE A 52 -7.44 -2.85 9.87
CA ILE A 52 -6.10 -2.66 10.44
C ILE A 52 -5.22 -3.82 10.01
N ASN A 53 -4.07 -3.52 9.42
CA ASN A 53 -2.99 -4.48 9.27
C ASN A 53 -2.00 -4.27 10.42
N TYR A 54 -1.91 -5.25 11.33
CA TYR A 54 -0.87 -5.22 12.36
C TYR A 54 0.48 -5.57 11.75
N ALA A 55 1.40 -4.67 11.80
CA ALA A 55 2.73 -4.77 11.22
C ALA A 55 3.80 -4.86 12.32
N PHE A 56 4.49 -5.98 12.48
CA PHE A 56 4.51 -7.16 11.63
C PHE A 56 4.64 -8.46 12.40
N ALA A 57 4.45 -9.58 11.68
CA ALA A 57 5.03 -10.86 12.03
C ALA A 57 6.21 -11.16 11.09
N GLU A 58 7.15 -11.97 11.55
CA GLU A 58 8.30 -12.42 10.77
C GLU A 58 8.41 -13.95 10.76
N LEU A 59 8.91 -14.49 9.65
CA LEU A 59 9.15 -15.92 9.52
C LEU A 59 10.34 -16.34 10.37
N TYR A 60 10.26 -17.51 11.00
CA TYR A 60 11.36 -18.14 11.71
C TYR A 60 11.84 -19.35 10.90
N VAL A 61 12.90 -19.12 10.12
CA VAL A 61 13.52 -20.12 9.24
C VAL A 61 14.94 -20.38 9.74
N VAL A 62 15.23 -21.63 10.10
CA VAL A 62 16.52 -22.06 10.63
C VAL A 62 17.08 -23.14 9.72
N ASP A 63 18.33 -23.03 9.32
CA ASP A 63 18.98 -23.95 8.39
C ASP A 63 18.16 -24.20 7.10
N SER A 64 17.61 -23.13 6.56
CA SER A 64 16.72 -23.15 5.38
C SER A 64 15.40 -23.91 5.58
N VAL A 65 15.01 -24.22 6.82
CA VAL A 65 13.76 -24.91 7.16
C VAL A 65 12.86 -23.98 7.95
N TYR A 66 11.65 -23.75 7.45
CA TYR A 66 10.62 -23.03 8.17
C TYR A 66 10.22 -23.78 9.44
N LYS A 67 10.22 -23.10 10.58
CA LYS A 67 9.84 -23.66 11.88
C LYS A 67 8.51 -23.11 12.37
N THR A 68 8.32 -21.81 12.28
CA THR A 68 7.15 -21.07 12.73
C THR A 68 7.25 -19.61 12.27
N PHE A 69 6.35 -18.76 12.72
CA PHE A 69 6.51 -17.31 12.67
C PHE A 69 6.33 -16.70 14.06
N LYS A 70 6.74 -15.46 14.23
CA LYS A 70 6.63 -14.71 15.48
C LYS A 70 6.18 -13.29 15.19
N LEU A 71 5.41 -12.71 16.12
CA LEU A 71 5.16 -11.27 16.12
C LEU A 71 6.48 -10.54 16.36
N GLN A 72 6.71 -9.48 15.60
CA GLN A 72 7.77 -8.53 15.94
C GLN A 72 7.35 -7.71 17.18
N GLY A 73 8.34 -7.36 17.99
CA GLY A 73 8.09 -6.60 19.22
C GLY A 73 7.35 -7.37 20.30
N ASN A 74 6.56 -6.63 21.09
CA ASN A 74 5.88 -7.18 22.26
C ASN A 74 4.43 -7.56 21.94
N GLU A 75 4.02 -8.77 22.32
CA GLU A 75 2.64 -9.26 22.16
C GLU A 75 1.59 -8.34 22.84
N SER A 76 1.98 -7.56 23.86
CA SER A 76 1.06 -6.62 24.50
C SER A 76 0.49 -5.58 23.54
N ARG A 77 1.30 -5.09 22.60
CA ARG A 77 0.86 -4.15 21.56
C ARG A 77 -0.18 -4.81 20.64
N PHE A 78 0.10 -6.02 20.20
CA PHE A 78 -0.84 -6.81 19.41
C PHE A 78 -2.18 -7.01 20.13
N ARG A 79 -2.15 -7.35 21.43
CA ARG A 79 -3.36 -7.50 22.26
C ARG A 79 -4.17 -6.20 22.36
N GLN A 80 -3.49 -5.05 22.45
CA GLN A 80 -4.15 -3.74 22.44
C GLN A 80 -4.87 -3.49 21.11
N VAL A 81 -4.25 -3.81 19.97
CA VAL A 81 -4.88 -3.68 18.65
C VAL A 81 -6.09 -4.61 18.55
N MET A 82 -5.96 -5.88 18.95
CA MET A 82 -7.08 -6.84 18.95
C MET A 82 -8.25 -6.38 19.84
N ALA A 83 -7.97 -5.68 20.92
CA ALA A 83 -9.00 -5.16 21.83
C ALA A 83 -9.87 -4.06 21.18
N LEU A 84 -9.44 -3.45 20.07
CA LEU A 84 -10.23 -2.46 19.33
C LEU A 84 -11.53 -3.05 18.75
N LYS A 85 -11.57 -4.34 18.45
CA LYS A 85 -12.81 -5.04 18.04
C LYS A 85 -13.92 -4.97 19.10
N LYS A 86 -13.58 -4.76 20.37
CA LYS A 86 -14.59 -4.55 21.44
C LYS A 86 -15.28 -3.19 21.30
N LYS A 87 -14.60 -2.19 20.70
CA LYS A 87 -15.16 -0.86 20.45
C LYS A 87 -15.91 -0.80 19.12
N ASN A 88 -15.43 -1.51 18.11
CA ASN A 88 -16.07 -1.66 16.81
C ASN A 88 -16.06 -3.13 16.37
N PRO A 89 -17.15 -3.89 16.56
CA PRO A 89 -17.22 -5.30 16.17
C PRO A 89 -17.08 -5.55 14.66
N ASN A 90 -17.33 -4.55 13.82
CA ASN A 90 -17.21 -4.65 12.37
C ASN A 90 -15.77 -4.44 11.87
N LEU A 91 -14.88 -3.99 12.76
CA LEU A 91 -13.47 -3.75 12.43
C LEU A 91 -12.78 -5.05 12.00
N LYS A 92 -12.14 -5.02 10.83
CA LYS A 92 -11.33 -6.12 10.33
C LYS A 92 -9.88 -5.93 10.75
N ILE A 93 -9.24 -6.97 11.28
CA ILE A 93 -7.84 -6.93 11.69
C ILE A 93 -7.11 -8.11 11.05
N CYS A 94 -6.09 -7.79 10.25
CA CYS A 94 -5.21 -8.76 9.61
C CYS A 94 -3.80 -8.70 10.22
N LEU A 95 -3.07 -9.79 10.13
CA LEU A 95 -1.66 -9.85 10.48
C LEU A 95 -0.82 -9.69 9.21
N ALA A 96 0.01 -8.66 9.15
CA ALA A 96 0.95 -8.45 8.06
C ALA A 96 2.28 -9.17 8.35
N PHE A 97 2.85 -9.79 7.32
CA PHE A 97 4.12 -10.50 7.38
C PHE A 97 5.17 -9.75 6.58
N THR A 98 6.25 -9.33 7.24
CA THR A 98 7.37 -8.68 6.56
C THR A 98 8.44 -9.68 6.11
N HIS A 99 9.14 -9.31 5.02
CA HIS A 99 10.37 -10.00 4.61
C HIS A 99 11.55 -9.68 5.53
N THR A 100 11.47 -8.57 6.29
CA THR A 100 12.53 -8.14 7.20
C THR A 100 12.49 -8.95 8.47
N VAL A 101 13.62 -9.61 8.77
CA VAL A 101 13.77 -10.41 9.98
C VAL A 101 14.57 -9.63 11.02
N SER A 102 13.96 -9.31 12.14
CA SER A 102 14.60 -8.59 13.24
C SER A 102 15.39 -9.51 14.18
N ASN A 103 15.05 -10.80 14.20
CA ASN A 103 15.69 -11.79 15.05
C ASN A 103 17.09 -12.18 14.54
N SER A 104 18.13 -12.03 15.37
CA SER A 104 19.51 -12.37 15.04
C SER A 104 19.70 -13.82 14.60
N ASP A 105 18.94 -14.74 15.18
CA ASP A 105 19.03 -16.18 14.88
C ASP A 105 18.52 -16.53 13.49
N ASN A 106 17.76 -15.64 12.88
CA ASN A 106 17.02 -15.90 11.64
C ASN A 106 17.53 -15.07 10.45
N ARG A 107 18.42 -14.10 10.65
CA ARG A 107 18.90 -13.19 9.58
C ARG A 107 19.49 -13.90 8.37
N GLN A 108 20.02 -15.11 8.53
CA GLN A 108 20.61 -15.90 7.46
C GLN A 108 19.70 -17.05 6.99
N GLY A 109 18.55 -17.24 7.62
CA GLY A 109 17.65 -18.38 7.39
C GLY A 109 16.93 -18.37 6.06
N GLY A 110 16.94 -17.26 5.34
CA GLY A 110 16.37 -17.15 4.00
C GLY A 110 14.91 -16.77 3.92
N GLY A 111 14.23 -16.55 5.03
CA GLY A 111 12.88 -15.96 5.09
C GLY A 111 11.89 -16.54 4.08
N PHE A 112 11.19 -15.66 3.39
CA PHE A 112 10.18 -16.04 2.38
C PHE A 112 10.76 -16.84 1.22
N SER A 113 11.95 -16.48 0.72
CA SER A 113 12.54 -17.18 -0.44
C SER A 113 12.75 -18.66 -0.16
N LYS A 114 13.29 -19.00 1.02
CA LYS A 114 13.49 -20.40 1.40
C LYS A 114 12.20 -21.11 1.78
N MET A 115 11.34 -20.46 2.56
CA MET A 115 10.06 -21.03 2.94
C MET A 115 9.18 -21.31 1.73
N SER A 116 9.08 -20.38 0.79
CA SER A 116 8.20 -20.52 -0.37
C SER A 116 8.70 -21.52 -1.41
N ALA A 117 10.00 -21.87 -1.38
CA ALA A 117 10.60 -22.84 -2.31
C ALA A 117 10.09 -24.28 -2.05
N SER A 118 9.69 -24.64 -0.81
CA SER A 118 9.20 -25.99 -0.48
C SER A 118 7.68 -26.02 -0.37
N PRO A 119 7.02 -26.96 -1.08
CA PRO A 119 5.58 -27.18 -0.93
C PRO A 119 5.17 -27.50 0.52
N GLU A 120 5.99 -28.28 1.23
CA GLU A 120 5.73 -28.69 2.62
C GLU A 120 5.79 -27.46 3.55
N MET A 121 6.82 -26.61 3.38
CA MET A 121 6.96 -25.39 4.20
C MET A 121 5.86 -24.36 3.91
N ARG A 122 5.45 -24.17 2.64
CA ARG A 122 4.31 -23.31 2.32
C ARG A 122 3.02 -23.78 2.97
N LYS A 123 2.73 -25.09 2.90
CA LYS A 123 1.53 -25.66 3.52
C LYS A 123 1.56 -25.55 5.04
N GLN A 124 2.73 -25.77 5.65
CA GLN A 124 2.90 -25.58 7.10
C GLN A 124 2.66 -24.12 7.49
N PHE A 125 3.27 -23.16 6.77
CA PHE A 125 3.05 -21.75 7.01
C PHE A 125 1.57 -21.35 6.87
N ALA A 126 0.91 -21.83 5.82
CA ALA A 126 -0.51 -21.56 5.60
C ALA A 126 -1.40 -22.14 6.71
N ALA A 127 -1.09 -23.33 7.19
CA ALA A 127 -1.79 -23.95 8.33
C ALA A 127 -1.55 -23.17 9.64
N ASP A 128 -0.33 -22.72 9.89
CA ASP A 128 0.02 -21.89 11.04
C ASP A 128 -0.72 -20.53 11.00
N CYS A 129 -0.83 -19.92 9.82
CA CYS A 129 -1.61 -18.69 9.62
C CYS A 129 -3.08 -18.90 9.98
N LEU A 130 -3.72 -19.95 9.47
CA LEU A 130 -5.11 -20.28 9.81
C LEU A 130 -5.29 -20.54 11.32
N ALA A 131 -4.38 -21.30 11.93
CA ALA A 131 -4.42 -21.58 13.36
C ALA A 131 -4.29 -20.29 14.18
N PHE A 132 -3.43 -19.36 13.76
CA PHE A 132 -3.24 -18.08 14.41
C PHE A 132 -4.47 -17.16 14.25
N CYS A 133 -5.07 -17.12 13.05
CA CYS A 133 -6.32 -16.39 12.81
C CYS A 133 -7.44 -16.89 13.74
N LYS A 134 -7.63 -18.20 13.84
CA LYS A 134 -8.62 -18.81 14.73
C LYS A 134 -8.34 -18.50 16.21
N LYS A 135 -7.09 -18.63 16.64
CA LYS A 135 -6.68 -18.38 18.04
C LYS A 135 -6.98 -16.95 18.48
N TRP A 136 -6.74 -15.98 17.60
CA TRP A 136 -6.82 -14.57 17.92
C TRP A 136 -8.08 -13.89 17.40
N ASN A 137 -8.96 -14.59 16.69
CA ASN A 137 -10.12 -14.01 16.00
C ASN A 137 -9.70 -12.88 15.04
N LEU A 138 -8.63 -13.13 14.28
CA LEU A 138 -8.21 -12.28 13.17
C LEU A 138 -9.13 -12.46 11.98
N ASP A 139 -9.18 -11.45 11.12
CA ASP A 139 -9.98 -11.51 9.89
C ASP A 139 -9.13 -11.92 8.67
N GLY A 140 -7.80 -11.96 8.77
CA GLY A 140 -6.98 -12.36 7.63
C GLY A 140 -5.48 -12.15 7.80
N ILE A 141 -4.81 -12.27 6.66
CA ILE A 141 -3.35 -12.24 6.49
C ILE A 141 -3.01 -11.27 5.37
N ASP A 142 -1.97 -10.51 5.58
CA ASP A 142 -1.34 -9.63 4.59
C ASP A 142 0.11 -10.06 4.36
N ILE A 143 0.56 -10.12 3.10
CA ILE A 143 1.93 -10.53 2.76
C ILE A 143 2.70 -9.32 2.24
N ASP A 144 3.68 -8.90 3.03
CA ASP A 144 4.56 -7.78 2.74
C ASP A 144 5.98 -8.27 2.46
N TRP A 145 6.13 -9.03 1.37
CA TRP A 145 7.43 -9.50 0.87
C TRP A 145 7.95 -8.58 -0.22
N GLU A 146 8.91 -7.75 0.13
CA GLU A 146 9.48 -6.71 -0.74
C GLU A 146 10.93 -7.02 -1.14
N PHE A 147 11.21 -7.67 -2.25
CA PHE A 147 10.24 -8.26 -3.17
C PHE A 147 10.76 -9.64 -3.58
N PRO A 148 9.92 -10.54 -4.08
CA PRO A 148 10.36 -11.80 -4.62
C PRO A 148 11.47 -11.62 -5.68
N GLY A 149 12.57 -12.33 -5.51
CA GLY A 149 13.70 -12.28 -6.45
C GLY A 149 14.68 -11.12 -6.28
N LEU A 150 14.43 -10.21 -5.32
CA LEU A 150 15.32 -9.10 -4.99
C LEU A 150 16.00 -9.29 -3.63
N SER A 151 17.29 -8.91 -3.56
CA SER A 151 18.10 -8.99 -2.35
C SER A 151 18.56 -7.61 -1.84
N TRP A 152 17.95 -6.52 -2.27
CA TRP A 152 18.36 -5.17 -1.90
C TRP A 152 18.32 -4.89 -0.39
N SER A 153 17.46 -5.60 0.33
CA SER A 153 17.36 -5.52 1.79
C SER A 153 18.36 -6.42 2.53
N GLY A 154 19.27 -7.10 1.81
CA GLY A 154 20.22 -8.05 2.40
C GLY A 154 19.62 -9.40 2.79
N HIS A 155 18.37 -9.69 2.41
CA HIS A 155 17.70 -10.98 2.64
C HIS A 155 17.96 -11.95 1.50
N ALA A 156 17.86 -13.26 1.81
CA ALA A 156 17.98 -14.28 0.77
C ALA A 156 16.88 -14.12 -0.28
N SER A 157 17.29 -14.24 -1.54
CA SER A 157 16.36 -14.21 -2.69
C SER A 157 16.85 -15.19 -3.76
N ASP A 158 15.93 -15.70 -4.54
CA ASP A 158 16.22 -16.47 -5.75
C ASP A 158 15.49 -15.84 -6.96
N PRO A 159 16.17 -15.00 -7.76
CA PRO A 159 15.59 -14.34 -8.92
C PRO A 159 15.01 -15.29 -9.97
N LYS A 160 15.33 -16.59 -9.90
CA LYS A 160 14.83 -17.58 -10.87
C LYS A 160 13.50 -18.20 -10.45
N THR A 161 13.28 -18.32 -9.14
CA THR A 161 12.16 -19.13 -8.64
C THR A 161 11.19 -18.36 -7.75
N ASP A 162 11.61 -17.27 -7.10
CA ASP A 162 10.79 -16.57 -6.09
C ASP A 162 9.45 -16.07 -6.63
N THR A 163 9.40 -15.48 -7.83
CA THR A 163 8.15 -15.03 -8.44
C THR A 163 7.13 -16.16 -8.60
N LYS A 164 7.57 -17.32 -9.05
CA LYS A 164 6.73 -18.51 -9.16
C LYS A 164 6.32 -19.03 -7.78
N ASN A 165 7.28 -19.10 -6.86
CA ASN A 165 7.05 -19.59 -5.51
C ASN A 165 6.11 -18.67 -4.73
N TYR A 166 6.16 -17.36 -4.99
CA TYR A 166 5.19 -16.40 -4.43
C TYR A 166 3.76 -16.71 -4.87
N THR A 167 3.54 -16.96 -6.16
CA THR A 167 2.23 -17.38 -6.66
C THR A 167 1.73 -18.65 -5.98
N LEU A 168 2.61 -19.64 -5.82
CA LEU A 168 2.27 -20.89 -5.13
C LEU A 168 1.98 -20.66 -3.62
N LEU A 169 2.72 -19.76 -2.98
CA LEU A 169 2.46 -19.35 -1.59
C LEU A 169 1.07 -18.75 -1.43
N MET A 170 0.70 -17.80 -2.30
CA MET A 170 -0.61 -17.15 -2.24
C MET A 170 -1.75 -18.15 -2.50
N LYS A 171 -1.53 -19.10 -3.40
CA LYS A 171 -2.46 -20.21 -3.62
C LYS A 171 -2.61 -21.08 -2.38
N ASP A 172 -1.50 -21.55 -1.80
CA ASP A 172 -1.52 -22.43 -0.62
C ASP A 172 -2.17 -21.72 0.59
N LEU A 173 -1.92 -20.39 0.76
CA LEU A 173 -2.59 -19.57 1.77
C LEU A 173 -4.10 -19.50 1.53
N ARG A 174 -4.54 -19.21 0.30
CA ARG A 174 -5.98 -19.15 -0.03
C ARG A 174 -6.67 -20.49 0.19
N GLU A 175 -6.03 -21.59 -0.20
CA GLU A 175 -6.55 -22.95 0.02
C GLU A 175 -6.73 -23.25 1.52
N ALA A 176 -5.79 -22.84 2.37
CA ALA A 176 -5.89 -23.06 3.82
C ALA A 176 -6.89 -22.11 4.50
N LEU A 177 -6.88 -20.82 4.13
CA LEU A 177 -7.75 -19.80 4.73
C LEU A 177 -9.21 -19.92 4.28
N GLY A 178 -9.47 -20.50 3.11
CA GLY A 178 -10.79 -20.49 2.50
C GLY A 178 -11.23 -19.09 2.12
N ASN A 179 -12.54 -18.85 1.98
CA ASN A 179 -13.10 -17.54 1.64
C ASN A 179 -13.54 -16.71 2.87
N ASP A 180 -13.41 -17.29 4.07
CA ASP A 180 -13.85 -16.63 5.30
C ASP A 180 -12.80 -15.65 5.84
N TYR A 181 -11.56 -15.75 5.37
CA TYR A 181 -10.45 -14.88 5.79
C TYR A 181 -9.92 -14.06 4.64
N ILE A 182 -9.59 -12.81 4.96
CA ILE A 182 -8.95 -11.88 4.04
C ILE A 182 -7.52 -12.36 3.73
N LEU A 183 -7.13 -12.29 2.46
CA LEU A 183 -5.76 -12.44 2.00
C LEU A 183 -5.42 -11.26 1.10
N SER A 184 -4.41 -10.47 1.50
CA SER A 184 -3.92 -9.33 0.77
C SER A 184 -2.40 -9.33 0.65
N PHE A 185 -1.85 -8.40 -0.07
CA PHE A 185 -0.41 -8.18 -0.12
C PHE A 185 -0.06 -6.73 -0.43
N ALA A 186 1.15 -6.31 -0.04
CA ALA A 186 1.74 -5.03 -0.39
C ALA A 186 2.21 -5.04 -1.85
N GLY A 187 1.60 -4.21 -2.67
CA GLY A 187 1.88 -4.11 -4.09
C GLY A 187 2.82 -2.97 -4.42
N TYR A 188 3.81 -3.22 -5.29
CA TYR A 188 4.81 -2.26 -5.70
C TYR A 188 4.31 -1.33 -6.82
N VAL A 189 4.89 -0.14 -6.94
CA VAL A 189 4.41 0.91 -7.87
C VAL A 189 5.19 1.03 -9.17
N MET A 190 6.42 0.56 -9.23
CA MET A 190 7.18 0.53 -10.47
C MET A 190 6.48 -0.37 -11.50
N ASP A 191 6.84 -0.27 -12.75
CA ASP A 191 6.38 -1.22 -13.76
C ASP A 191 6.65 -2.63 -13.22
N MET A 192 5.68 -3.16 -12.50
CA MET A 192 5.71 -4.35 -11.63
C MET A 192 6.28 -5.58 -12.32
N GLN A 193 6.71 -5.38 -13.53
CA GLN A 193 7.05 -6.41 -14.48
C GLN A 193 8.53 -6.62 -14.62
N SER A 194 9.37 -5.63 -14.29
CA SER A 194 10.78 -5.75 -14.62
C SER A 194 11.71 -5.44 -13.45
N THR A 195 12.49 -6.41 -13.09
CA THR A 195 13.83 -6.20 -12.56
C THR A 195 14.71 -5.62 -13.68
N ASP A 196 15.90 -5.09 -13.38
CA ASP A 196 16.91 -4.71 -14.38
C ASP A 196 17.19 -5.80 -15.43
N SER A 197 16.82 -7.04 -15.13
CA SER A 197 16.92 -8.21 -16.01
C SER A 197 15.62 -8.54 -16.76
N GLY A 198 14.58 -7.71 -16.69
CA GLY A 198 13.28 -7.93 -17.31
C GLY A 198 12.41 -8.98 -16.60
N LYS A 199 12.75 -9.36 -15.36
CA LYS A 199 11.97 -10.35 -14.59
C LYS A 199 10.92 -9.68 -13.74
N LYS A 200 9.78 -10.32 -13.62
CA LYS A 200 8.68 -9.91 -12.73
C LYS A 200 9.05 -10.19 -11.27
N PHE A 201 8.71 -9.27 -10.36
CA PHE A 201 8.75 -9.55 -8.92
C PHE A 201 7.59 -10.45 -8.52
N VAL A 202 6.38 -10.03 -8.87
CA VAL A 202 5.13 -10.75 -8.63
C VAL A 202 4.41 -10.96 -9.96
N ASP A 203 3.96 -12.16 -10.23
CA ASP A 203 3.04 -12.43 -11.34
C ASP A 203 1.62 -12.05 -10.94
N ILE A 204 1.29 -10.76 -11.12
CA ILE A 204 0.02 -10.18 -10.67
C ILE A 204 -1.17 -10.94 -11.23
N GLN A 205 -1.17 -11.28 -12.54
CA GLN A 205 -2.28 -12.02 -13.17
C GLN A 205 -2.50 -13.39 -12.52
N ALA A 206 -1.41 -14.05 -12.14
CA ALA A 206 -1.47 -15.36 -11.49
C ALA A 206 -1.86 -15.28 -10.00
N VAL A 207 -1.62 -14.13 -9.34
CA VAL A 207 -1.89 -13.93 -7.91
C VAL A 207 -3.29 -13.39 -7.63
N VAL A 208 -3.81 -12.50 -8.48
CA VAL A 208 -5.11 -11.82 -8.32
C VAL A 208 -6.28 -12.76 -7.98
N PRO A 209 -6.38 -13.99 -8.53
CA PRO A 209 -7.47 -14.90 -8.17
C PRO A 209 -7.49 -15.35 -6.71
N TYR A 210 -6.35 -15.25 -6.02
CA TYR A 210 -6.19 -15.73 -4.64
C TYR A 210 -6.38 -14.64 -3.60
N VAL A 211 -6.36 -13.35 -3.98
CA VAL A 211 -6.40 -12.23 -3.03
C VAL A 211 -7.71 -11.46 -3.07
N ASP A 212 -8.08 -10.87 -1.94
CA ASP A 212 -9.27 -10.03 -1.84
C ASP A 212 -8.99 -8.62 -2.34
N TYR A 213 -7.83 -8.06 -1.99
CA TYR A 213 -7.37 -6.75 -2.47
C TYR A 213 -5.84 -6.66 -2.44
N ILE A 214 -5.32 -5.61 -3.07
CA ILE A 214 -3.90 -5.31 -3.16
C ILE A 214 -3.67 -3.95 -2.50
N ASN A 215 -2.77 -3.91 -1.53
CA ASN A 215 -2.31 -2.71 -0.85
C ASN A 215 -1.22 -2.05 -1.70
N ILE A 216 -1.60 -1.19 -2.66
CA ILE A 216 -0.64 -0.59 -3.59
C ILE A 216 0.08 0.54 -2.87
N MET A 217 1.40 0.40 -2.70
CA MET A 217 2.26 1.35 -1.99
C MET A 217 2.57 2.56 -2.87
N THR A 218 1.55 3.39 -3.17
CA THR A 218 1.67 4.61 -3.97
C THR A 218 2.36 5.74 -3.22
N TYR A 219 3.52 5.42 -2.67
CA TYR A 219 4.45 6.31 -1.99
C TYR A 219 5.89 5.83 -2.22
N ASP A 220 6.87 6.58 -1.74
CA ASP A 220 8.30 6.31 -2.00
C ASP A 220 8.64 6.24 -3.50
N MET A 221 7.80 6.84 -4.33
CA MET A 221 7.91 6.73 -5.79
C MET A 221 9.05 7.53 -6.36
N ASP A 222 9.55 8.51 -5.62
CA ASP A 222 10.81 9.16 -5.95
C ASP A 222 11.36 10.00 -4.80
N ALA A 223 12.68 10.23 -4.86
CA ALA A 223 13.35 11.19 -4.00
C ALA A 223 13.33 12.58 -4.62
N ALA A 224 13.52 13.64 -3.82
CA ALA A 224 13.59 15.00 -4.31
C ALA A 224 14.57 15.14 -5.51
N PRO A 225 14.25 15.97 -6.52
CA PRO A 225 13.17 16.96 -6.54
C PRO A 225 11.80 16.42 -6.95
N HIS A 226 11.60 15.11 -6.97
CA HIS A 226 10.36 14.48 -7.40
C HIS A 226 9.39 14.30 -6.23
N PHE A 227 8.11 14.16 -6.56
CA PHE A 227 7.04 13.98 -5.57
C PHE A 227 6.82 12.51 -5.28
N GLN A 228 6.91 12.12 -4.01
CA GLN A 228 6.83 10.71 -3.60
C GLN A 228 5.48 10.03 -3.80
N SER A 229 4.39 10.80 -3.87
CA SER A 229 3.02 10.27 -3.91
C SER A 229 2.08 11.15 -4.73
N ALA A 230 2.60 11.73 -5.83
CA ALA A 230 1.80 12.52 -6.76
C ALA A 230 0.73 11.68 -7.45
N ILE A 231 -0.42 12.26 -7.76
CA ILE A 231 -1.42 11.59 -8.60
C ILE A 231 -0.89 11.45 -10.02
N ILE A 232 -0.34 12.53 -10.57
CA ILE A 232 0.34 12.56 -11.87
C ILE A 232 1.65 13.29 -11.68
N SER A 233 2.72 12.81 -12.31
CA SER A 233 4.00 13.48 -12.31
C SER A 233 4.48 13.67 -13.75
N SER A 234 4.92 14.91 -14.08
CA SER A 234 5.59 15.20 -15.33
C SER A 234 7.11 14.98 -15.26
N THR A 235 7.64 14.79 -14.04
CA THR A 235 9.07 14.71 -13.76
C THR A 235 9.54 13.32 -13.33
N SER A 236 8.62 12.43 -13.01
CA SER A 236 8.90 11.06 -12.58
C SER A 236 8.21 10.03 -13.48
N TYR A 237 8.81 8.84 -13.60
CA TYR A 237 8.17 7.70 -14.23
C TYR A 237 7.06 7.09 -13.39
N TYR A 238 7.06 7.39 -12.08
CA TYR A 238 6.19 6.75 -11.11
C TYR A 238 5.29 7.78 -10.45
N ASP A 239 4.00 7.54 -10.54
CA ASP A 239 2.95 8.28 -9.89
C ASP A 239 1.76 7.35 -9.59
N CYS A 240 0.78 7.83 -8.85
CA CYS A 240 -0.39 7.03 -8.50
C CYS A 240 -1.14 6.54 -9.74
N MET A 241 -1.24 7.37 -10.79
CA MET A 241 -1.97 7.02 -12.00
C MET A 241 -1.25 5.93 -12.80
N SER A 242 0.06 6.01 -12.97
CA SER A 242 0.86 5.00 -13.66
C SER A 242 0.81 3.66 -12.91
N ALA A 243 0.88 3.69 -11.57
CA ALA A 243 0.73 2.50 -10.75
C ALA A 243 -0.63 1.82 -10.97
N ILE A 244 -1.74 2.53 -10.78
CA ILE A 244 -3.08 1.97 -10.97
C ILE A 244 -3.29 1.46 -12.40
N ARG A 245 -2.85 2.21 -13.42
CA ARG A 245 -2.92 1.76 -14.82
C ARG A 245 -2.13 0.49 -15.07
N SER A 246 -0.98 0.31 -14.42
CA SER A 246 -0.17 -0.90 -14.58
C SER A 246 -0.91 -2.14 -14.06
N TYR A 247 -1.54 -2.05 -12.89
CA TYR A 247 -2.37 -3.12 -12.36
C TYR A 247 -3.61 -3.39 -13.24
N ALA A 248 -4.30 -2.34 -13.69
CA ALA A 248 -5.48 -2.47 -14.54
C ALA A 248 -5.14 -3.16 -15.89
N LYS A 249 -3.99 -2.84 -16.51
CA LYS A 249 -3.50 -3.52 -17.72
C LYS A 249 -3.27 -5.02 -17.51
N LEU A 250 -3.00 -5.44 -16.28
CA LEU A 250 -2.84 -6.85 -15.92
C LEU A 250 -4.16 -7.53 -15.54
N GLY A 251 -5.29 -6.84 -15.72
CA GLY A 251 -6.61 -7.37 -15.46
C GLY A 251 -7.03 -7.36 -13.99
N VAL A 252 -6.37 -6.57 -13.13
CA VAL A 252 -6.81 -6.38 -11.75
C VAL A 252 -8.08 -5.54 -11.73
N PRO A 253 -9.18 -6.01 -11.12
CA PRO A 253 -10.37 -5.20 -10.92
C PRO A 253 -10.09 -3.99 -10.04
N PHE A 254 -10.67 -2.83 -10.36
CA PHE A 254 -10.45 -1.59 -9.61
C PHE A 254 -10.85 -1.73 -8.14
N GLU A 255 -11.92 -2.44 -7.85
CA GLU A 255 -12.40 -2.70 -6.49
C GLU A 255 -11.44 -3.54 -5.64
N LYS A 256 -10.44 -4.20 -6.25
CA LYS A 256 -9.35 -4.89 -5.54
C LYS A 256 -8.11 -4.03 -5.31
N MET A 257 -8.09 -2.79 -5.75
CA MET A 257 -6.94 -1.88 -5.60
C MET A 257 -7.17 -0.90 -4.47
N LEU A 258 -6.28 -0.87 -3.48
CA LEU A 258 -6.23 0.17 -2.45
C LEU A 258 -5.09 1.13 -2.73
N LEU A 259 -5.39 2.43 -2.69
CA LEU A 259 -4.41 3.49 -2.92
C LEU A 259 -3.63 3.80 -1.63
N GLY A 260 -2.30 3.73 -1.67
CA GLY A 260 -1.44 4.02 -0.53
C GLY A 260 -1.27 5.52 -0.28
N ILE A 261 -1.38 5.92 0.98
CA ILE A 261 -1.19 7.29 1.46
C ILE A 261 -0.05 7.31 2.48
N PRO A 262 1.05 8.06 2.25
CA PRO A 262 2.11 8.18 3.23
C PRO A 262 1.74 9.21 4.31
N PHE A 263 1.96 8.87 5.57
CA PHE A 263 1.80 9.78 6.70
C PHE A 263 3.13 10.47 7.07
N TYR A 264 4.02 10.59 6.07
CA TYR A 264 5.34 11.19 6.21
C TYR A 264 5.73 12.00 4.97
N LEU A 265 6.67 12.91 5.16
CA LEU A 265 7.41 13.58 4.09
C LEU A 265 8.65 12.77 3.77
N ARG A 266 8.96 12.67 2.48
CA ARG A 266 10.22 12.11 2.00
C ARG A 266 11.04 13.16 1.27
N HIS A 267 12.32 13.21 1.60
CA HIS A 267 13.27 14.13 0.96
C HIS A 267 14.61 13.46 0.67
N SER A 268 15.43 14.10 -0.14
CA SER A 268 16.78 13.66 -0.50
C SER A 268 17.81 14.79 -0.38
N HIS A 269 17.76 15.54 0.71
CA HIS A 269 18.73 16.61 0.96
C HIS A 269 19.91 16.10 1.78
N ASP A 270 21.13 16.47 1.36
CA ASP A 270 22.34 16.15 2.09
C ASP A 270 22.28 16.64 3.54
N GLY A 271 22.54 15.74 4.48
CA GLY A 271 22.60 16.02 5.91
C GLY A 271 21.25 16.20 6.62
N LEU A 272 20.12 16.01 5.93
CA LEU A 272 18.79 16.01 6.53
C LEU A 272 18.21 14.59 6.61
N THR A 273 17.21 14.42 7.48
CA THR A 273 16.49 13.16 7.63
C THR A 273 15.74 12.81 6.34
N THR A 274 15.85 11.59 5.85
CA THR A 274 15.20 11.17 4.61
C THR A 274 13.70 10.97 4.74
N VAL A 275 13.20 10.74 5.95
CA VAL A 275 11.76 10.59 6.26
C VAL A 275 11.44 11.47 7.45
N VAL A 276 10.32 12.20 7.39
CA VAL A 276 9.83 13.09 8.45
C VAL A 276 8.36 12.80 8.67
N ASP A 277 8.01 12.22 9.82
CA ASP A 277 6.63 11.90 10.16
C ASP A 277 5.74 13.15 10.11
N TYR A 278 4.47 13.00 9.75
CA TYR A 278 3.54 14.13 9.71
C TYR A 278 3.45 14.88 11.04
N LYS A 279 3.47 14.17 12.18
CA LYS A 279 3.54 14.79 13.51
C LYS A 279 4.75 15.70 13.74
N GLN A 280 5.86 15.44 13.02
CA GLN A 280 7.05 16.29 13.04
C GLN A 280 6.89 17.48 12.09
N ILE A 281 6.26 17.30 10.92
CA ILE A 281 5.93 18.39 10.00
C ILE A 281 5.14 19.47 10.74
N VAL A 282 4.10 19.07 11.48
CA VAL A 282 3.26 20.00 12.25
C VAL A 282 4.11 20.85 13.22
N LYS A 283 5.10 20.23 13.88
CA LYS A 283 6.03 20.95 14.76
C LYS A 283 6.98 21.87 14.00
N LEU A 284 7.46 21.45 12.84
CA LEU A 284 8.38 22.21 12.01
C LEU A 284 7.75 23.45 11.36
N LYS A 285 6.41 23.50 11.22
CA LYS A 285 5.69 24.69 10.71
C LYS A 285 5.99 25.97 11.47
N SER A 286 6.40 25.88 12.73
CA SER A 286 6.83 27.07 13.52
C SER A 286 8.26 27.52 13.24
N ASN A 287 9.07 26.75 12.53
CA ASN A 287 10.45 27.09 12.20
C ASN A 287 10.50 27.97 10.92
N PRO A 288 10.99 29.23 11.00
CA PRO A 288 10.95 30.17 9.88
C PRO A 288 11.83 29.78 8.69
N ASN A 289 12.69 28.76 8.81
CA ASN A 289 13.47 28.24 7.70
C ASN A 289 12.69 27.28 6.82
N PHE A 290 11.50 26.85 7.24
CA PHE A 290 10.64 25.94 6.49
C PHE A 290 9.41 26.66 5.96
N GLU A 291 9.02 26.32 4.74
CA GLU A 291 7.72 26.62 4.15
C GLU A 291 7.02 25.30 3.87
N PHE A 292 5.86 25.06 4.48
CA PHE A 292 5.02 23.89 4.26
C PHE A 292 3.72 24.26 3.56
N ASP A 293 2.97 23.25 3.13
CA ASP A 293 1.69 23.38 2.43
C ASP A 293 1.76 24.19 1.12
N LEU A 294 2.95 24.31 0.54
CA LEU A 294 3.10 24.71 -0.85
C LEU A 294 2.42 23.64 -1.73
N TRP A 295 1.84 24.08 -2.84
CA TRP A 295 1.02 23.20 -3.64
C TRP A 295 1.48 23.17 -5.09
N ASP A 296 1.63 21.96 -5.64
CA ASP A 296 1.83 21.76 -7.07
C ASP A 296 0.51 21.42 -7.73
N GLU A 297 0.08 22.27 -8.68
CA GLU A 297 -1.24 22.13 -9.32
C GLU A 297 -1.31 20.98 -10.31
N GLU A 298 -0.21 20.57 -10.91
CA GLU A 298 -0.15 19.43 -11.82
C GLU A 298 -0.11 18.13 -11.06
N ALA A 299 0.82 18.01 -10.12
CA ALA A 299 0.99 16.81 -9.28
C ALA A 299 -0.13 16.65 -8.25
N ARG A 300 -0.87 17.71 -7.94
CA ARG A 300 -1.92 17.78 -6.91
C ARG A 300 -1.43 17.27 -5.56
N THR A 301 -0.23 17.70 -5.20
CA THR A 301 0.42 17.26 -3.96
C THR A 301 1.05 18.44 -3.24
N PRO A 302 1.04 18.46 -1.90
CA PRO A 302 1.75 19.45 -1.13
C PRO A 302 3.24 19.13 -1.09
N TYR A 303 4.04 20.18 -1.00
CA TYR A 303 5.47 20.08 -0.80
C TYR A 303 5.97 21.12 0.19
N ALA A 304 7.19 20.93 0.64
CA ALA A 304 7.87 21.83 1.54
C ALA A 304 9.17 22.34 0.94
N LYS A 305 9.58 23.55 1.38
CA LYS A 305 10.91 24.10 1.17
C LYS A 305 11.64 24.29 2.49
N TYR A 306 12.95 24.17 2.45
CA TYR A 306 13.86 24.57 3.50
C TYR A 306 14.86 25.58 2.96
N LYS A 307 14.88 26.81 3.51
CA LYS A 307 15.72 27.91 3.03
C LYS A 307 15.59 28.08 1.51
N ASP A 308 14.37 28.25 1.02
CA ASP A 308 13.99 28.44 -0.39
C ASP A 308 14.27 27.26 -1.34
N LYS A 309 14.85 26.15 -0.85
CA LYS A 309 15.11 24.95 -1.66
C LYS A 309 14.04 23.91 -1.42
N PHE A 310 13.69 23.16 -2.48
CA PHE A 310 12.79 22.03 -2.36
C PHE A 310 13.29 21.08 -1.25
N TYR A 311 12.42 20.80 -0.29
CA TYR A 311 12.75 19.93 0.85
C TYR A 311 12.19 18.52 0.69
N GLY A 312 10.94 18.40 0.29
CA GLY A 312 10.27 17.12 0.08
C GLY A 312 8.78 17.29 -0.14
N SER A 313 8.12 16.19 -0.48
CA SER A 313 6.67 16.12 -0.63
C SER A 313 6.04 15.17 0.39
N TYR A 314 4.76 15.35 0.64
CA TYR A 314 3.97 14.61 1.62
C TYR A 314 2.49 14.66 1.25
N ASP A 315 1.62 14.05 2.04
CA ASP A 315 0.18 14.24 1.92
C ASP A 315 -0.36 15.12 3.06
N ASN A 316 -1.39 15.91 2.75
CA ASN A 316 -2.16 16.69 3.70
C ASN A 316 -3.66 16.50 3.43
N PRO A 317 -4.58 17.05 4.24
CA PRO A 317 -6.01 16.88 4.01
C PRO A 317 -6.48 17.29 2.61
N ARG A 318 -5.87 18.31 1.99
CA ARG A 318 -6.20 18.73 0.62
C ARG A 318 -5.86 17.65 -0.41
N SER A 319 -4.65 17.10 -0.37
CA SER A 319 -4.24 16.05 -1.33
C SER A 319 -4.98 14.74 -1.09
N ILE A 320 -5.27 14.40 0.16
CA ILE A 320 -6.07 13.21 0.50
C ILE A 320 -7.51 13.36 -0.04
N ALA A 321 -8.13 14.54 0.08
CA ALA A 321 -9.45 14.79 -0.51
C ALA A 321 -9.45 14.60 -2.04
N VAL A 322 -8.44 15.12 -2.74
CA VAL A 322 -8.27 14.91 -4.20
C VAL A 322 -8.08 13.45 -4.54
N LYS A 323 -7.28 12.71 -3.74
CA LYS A 323 -7.12 11.25 -3.90
C LYS A 323 -8.44 10.51 -3.66
N GLY A 324 -9.25 10.99 -2.70
CA GLY A 324 -10.60 10.46 -2.44
C GLY A 324 -11.54 10.59 -3.65
N GLU A 325 -11.60 11.77 -4.27
CA GLU A 325 -12.34 11.98 -5.51
C GLU A 325 -11.91 11.01 -6.61
N TRP A 326 -10.61 10.80 -6.74
CA TRP A 326 -10.05 9.87 -7.71
C TRP A 326 -10.37 8.40 -7.39
N ILE A 327 -10.31 8.00 -6.13
CA ILE A 327 -10.71 6.65 -5.66
C ILE A 327 -12.17 6.37 -6.04
N HIS A 328 -13.07 7.33 -5.83
CA HIS A 328 -14.47 7.17 -6.17
C HIS A 328 -14.70 7.16 -7.68
N SER A 329 -14.10 8.08 -8.43
CA SER A 329 -14.26 8.19 -9.88
C SER A 329 -13.78 6.95 -10.65
N LEU A 330 -12.74 6.27 -10.17
CA LEU A 330 -12.22 5.03 -10.76
C LEU A 330 -12.87 3.77 -10.20
N GLY A 331 -13.62 3.86 -9.12
CA GLY A 331 -14.20 2.70 -8.47
C GLY A 331 -13.16 1.85 -7.71
N LEU A 332 -12.05 2.46 -7.23
CA LEU A 332 -11.07 1.73 -6.43
C LEU A 332 -11.70 1.17 -5.15
N GLY A 333 -11.15 0.08 -4.61
CA GLY A 333 -11.64 -0.55 -3.38
C GLY A 333 -11.53 0.34 -2.13
N GLY A 334 -10.64 1.33 -2.15
CA GLY A 334 -10.43 2.25 -1.05
C GLY A 334 -9.00 2.75 -0.98
N LEU A 335 -8.54 3.01 0.23
CA LEU A 335 -7.18 3.44 0.52
C LEU A 335 -6.56 2.68 1.70
N LEU A 336 -5.25 2.75 1.77
CA LEU A 336 -4.46 2.36 2.93
C LEU A 336 -3.54 3.51 3.33
N TYR A 337 -3.04 3.54 4.56
CA TYR A 337 -2.02 4.49 4.95
C TYR A 337 -0.89 3.84 5.76
N TRP A 338 0.33 4.30 5.47
CA TRP A 338 1.56 3.98 6.17
C TRP A 338 2.05 5.23 6.90
N GLU A 339 2.23 5.26 8.23
CA GLU A 339 1.60 4.37 9.19
C GLU A 339 0.95 5.18 10.32
N ASN A 340 0.08 4.56 11.07
CA ASN A 340 -0.80 5.25 12.03
C ASN A 340 -0.09 6.12 13.08
N SER A 341 1.12 5.73 13.51
CA SER A 341 1.85 6.47 14.56
C SER A 341 2.60 7.68 14.03
N GLU A 342 2.67 7.86 12.70
CA GLU A 342 3.29 9.02 12.06
C GLU A 342 2.35 10.24 12.01
N ASP A 343 1.04 10.03 12.20
CA ASP A 343 0.04 11.11 12.26
C ASP A 343 0.22 11.98 13.51
N ASP A 344 -0.35 13.18 13.49
CA ASP A 344 -0.35 14.09 14.64
C ASP A 344 -1.28 13.62 15.77
N ALA A 345 -1.31 14.39 16.88
CA ALA A 345 -2.14 14.04 18.04
C ALA A 345 -3.64 14.12 17.75
N ASP A 346 -4.02 14.95 16.79
CA ASP A 346 -5.41 15.18 16.40
C ASP A 346 -5.92 14.18 15.35
N MET A 347 -5.05 13.25 14.90
CA MET A 347 -5.34 12.29 13.83
C MET A 347 -5.80 12.98 12.53
N THR A 348 -5.09 14.04 12.16
CA THR A 348 -5.46 14.91 11.04
C THR A 348 -5.55 14.14 9.71
N LEU A 349 -4.54 13.32 9.41
CA LEU A 349 -4.51 12.57 8.15
C LEU A 349 -5.45 11.35 8.19
N ALA A 350 -5.54 10.66 9.31
CA ALA A 350 -6.46 9.52 9.45
C ALA A 350 -7.93 9.96 9.28
N LYS A 351 -8.32 11.09 9.87
CA LYS A 351 -9.65 11.70 9.67
C LYS A 351 -9.87 12.09 8.21
N ALA A 352 -8.88 12.73 7.57
CA ALA A 352 -8.95 13.07 6.16
C ALA A 352 -9.11 11.83 5.26
N CYS A 353 -8.41 10.73 5.56
CA CYS A 353 -8.57 9.45 4.87
C CYS A 353 -10.00 8.88 5.04
N TRP A 354 -10.53 8.93 6.25
CA TRP A 354 -11.90 8.50 6.52
C TRP A 354 -12.93 9.34 5.75
N GLU A 355 -12.81 10.67 5.82
CA GLU A 355 -13.68 11.60 5.09
C GLU A 355 -13.59 11.36 3.58
N ALA A 356 -12.38 11.14 3.05
CA ALA A 356 -12.15 10.91 1.62
C ALA A 356 -12.89 9.68 1.08
N ILE A 357 -13.07 8.62 1.89
CA ILE A 357 -13.74 7.39 1.43
C ILE A 357 -15.22 7.33 1.78
N THR A 358 -15.68 8.17 2.73
CA THR A 358 -17.09 8.18 3.18
C THR A 358 -17.89 9.31 2.56
N LYS A 359 -17.22 10.33 1.99
CA LYS A 359 -17.88 11.45 1.33
C LYS A 359 -18.68 10.96 0.12
N ASN A 360 -19.92 11.47 0.00
CA ASN A 360 -20.70 11.30 -1.22
C ASN A 360 -20.20 12.29 -2.28
N TYR A 361 -19.72 11.79 -3.41
CA TYR A 361 -19.24 12.60 -4.54
C TYR A 361 -20.27 12.69 -5.68
N ASP A 362 -21.46 12.05 -5.52
CA ASP A 362 -22.54 12.05 -6.52
C ASP A 362 -23.54 13.21 -6.30
N GLU A 363 -23.33 14.04 -5.28
CA GLU A 363 -24.06 15.26 -4.99
C GLU A 363 -23.25 16.49 -5.44
#